data_2a614717f68835f7b45152fff1f4fe77
#
_entry.id   2a614717f68835f7b45152fff1f4fe77
#
_cell.length_a   1.000
_cell.length_b   1.000
_cell.length_c   1.000
_cell.angle_alpha   90.00
_cell.angle_beta   90.00
_cell.angle_gamma   90.00
#
_symmetry.space_group_name_H-M   'P 1'
#
loop_
_entity.id
_entity.type
_entity.pdbx_description
1 polymer ?
#
loop_
_entity_poly.entity_id
_entity_poly.type
_entity_poly.pdbx_seq_one_letter_code
_entity_poly.pdbx_strand_id
1 'polypeptide(L)'
;MNIKRAPFLIVVIFAIAVAVILVAYVYFKKESDISTAPKVIHKNGVVDGIHLSTGLKDGEGLMTVITHCTACHSADLVIQNRMTKERWNATIRWMQETQNLWDLGDNQRVIVDYLVTNYPVIKKGRRENLSDIQWYELEN
;
A
#
# COMPACT_ATOMS: atom_id res chain seq x y z
N MET A 1 22.75 59.30 26.35
CA MET A 1 22.17 57.93 26.07
C MET A 1 22.04 57.25 27.44
N ASN A 2 20.79 56.99 27.89
CA ASN A 2 20.50 56.54 29.24
C ASN A 2 20.94 55.10 29.50
N ILE A 3 22.08 54.86 30.08
CA ILE A 3 22.69 53.53 30.41
C ILE A 3 21.79 52.69 31.32
N LYS A 4 20.81 53.28 32.01
CA LYS A 4 19.88 52.54 32.90
C LYS A 4 18.77 51.80 32.18
N ARG A 5 18.55 52.00 30.86
CA ARG A 5 17.52 51.31 30.08
C ARG A 5 18.03 50.04 29.37
N ALA A 6 19.36 49.89 29.28
CA ALA A 6 19.97 48.76 28.59
C ALA A 6 19.65 47.39 29.24
N PRO A 7 19.74 47.20 30.57
CA PRO A 7 19.44 45.91 31.21
C PRO A 7 17.96 45.54 31.10
N PHE A 8 17.05 46.51 31.12
CA PHE A 8 15.62 46.28 30.96
C PHE A 8 15.27 45.78 29.54
N LEU A 9 15.87 46.38 28.51
CA LEU A 9 15.71 45.95 27.12
C LEU A 9 16.21 44.51 26.91
N ILE A 10 17.33 44.12 27.49
CA ILE A 10 17.89 42.77 27.40
C ILE A 10 16.94 41.75 28.02
N VAL A 11 16.38 42.05 29.19
CA VAL A 11 15.41 41.17 29.86
C VAL A 11 14.14 41.00 29.02
N VAL A 12 13.62 42.06 28.40
CA VAL A 12 12.45 42.02 27.54
C VAL A 12 12.70 41.15 26.28
N ILE A 13 13.86 41.34 25.63
CA ILE A 13 14.23 40.53 24.44
C ILE A 13 14.37 39.06 24.84
N PHE A 14 14.98 38.77 25.97
CA PHE A 14 15.11 37.39 26.45
C PHE A 14 13.74 36.75 26.74
N ALA A 15 12.84 37.48 27.38
CA ALA A 15 11.48 37.02 27.66
C ALA A 15 10.70 36.71 26.36
N ILE A 16 10.83 37.57 25.35
CA ILE A 16 10.21 37.35 24.03
C ILE A 16 10.80 36.11 23.35
N ALA A 17 12.12 35.93 23.38
CA ALA A 17 12.78 34.77 22.80
C ALA A 17 12.31 33.45 23.45
N VAL A 18 12.21 33.44 24.79
CA VAL A 18 11.69 32.26 25.51
C VAL A 18 10.23 31.99 25.15
N ALA A 19 9.39 33.02 25.05
CA ALA A 19 7.99 32.86 24.64
C ALA A 19 7.87 32.27 23.22
N VAL A 20 8.67 32.76 22.28
CA VAL A 20 8.69 32.22 20.89
C VAL A 20 9.14 30.77 20.88
N ILE A 21 10.16 30.39 21.65
CA ILE A 21 10.64 29.01 21.75
C ILE A 21 9.55 28.10 22.34
N LEU A 22 8.83 28.55 23.37
CA LEU A 22 7.75 27.80 23.97
C LEU A 22 6.58 27.59 23.01
N VAL A 23 6.22 28.65 22.27
CA VAL A 23 5.18 28.57 21.24
C VAL A 23 5.60 27.60 20.14
N ALA A 24 6.82 27.71 19.63
CA ALA A 24 7.36 26.79 18.64
C ALA A 24 7.37 25.35 19.16
N TYR A 25 7.79 25.13 20.39
CA TYR A 25 7.79 23.81 21.03
C TYR A 25 6.38 23.19 21.09
N VAL A 26 5.37 24.00 21.49
CA VAL A 26 3.97 23.55 21.54
C VAL A 26 3.44 23.25 20.14
N TYR A 27 3.77 24.06 19.14
CA TYR A 27 3.40 23.82 17.74
C TYR A 27 4.06 22.54 17.21
N PHE A 28 5.35 22.35 17.40
CA PHE A 28 6.06 21.14 16.97
C PHE A 28 5.58 19.89 17.71
N LYS A 29 5.26 20.01 19.00
CA LYS A 29 4.71 18.89 19.78
C LYS A 29 3.30 18.50 19.30
N LYS A 30 2.48 19.49 18.89
CA LYS A 30 1.14 19.23 18.35
C LYS A 30 1.17 18.50 17.00
N GLU A 31 2.22 18.73 16.21
CA GLU A 31 2.39 18.05 14.91
C GLU A 31 2.90 16.61 15.06
N SER A 32 3.55 16.29 16.16
CA SER A 32 3.97 14.92 16.49
C SER A 32 2.83 14.05 17.02
N ASP A 33 1.69 14.62 17.42
CA ASP A 33 0.50 13.89 17.89
C ASP A 33 -0.50 13.60 16.77
N ILE A 34 -0.16 13.88 15.51
CA ILE A 34 -0.96 13.46 14.37
C ILE A 34 -0.80 11.95 14.19
N SER A 35 -1.76 11.24 14.77
CA SER A 35 -2.19 9.90 14.39
C SER A 35 -1.13 8.81 14.47
N THR A 36 -0.69 8.49 15.66
CA THR A 36 -0.32 7.12 15.95
C THR A 36 -1.48 6.44 16.69
N ALA A 37 -2.60 6.24 16.00
CA ALA A 37 -3.43 5.09 16.34
C ALA A 37 -2.47 3.89 16.37
N PRO A 38 -2.47 3.04 17.39
CA PRO A 38 -1.57 1.89 17.43
C PRO A 38 -1.90 1.05 16.20
N LYS A 39 -0.97 1.09 15.24
CA LYS A 39 -1.03 0.25 14.04
C LYS A 39 -0.95 -1.17 14.56
N VAL A 40 -2.09 -1.86 14.59
CA VAL A 40 -2.18 -3.23 15.09
C VAL A 40 -1.38 -4.08 14.11
N ILE A 41 -0.11 -4.30 14.41
CA ILE A 41 0.74 -5.24 13.67
C ILE A 41 0.31 -6.63 14.13
N HIS A 42 -0.47 -7.30 13.32
CA HIS A 42 -0.76 -8.71 13.53
C HIS A 42 0.53 -9.52 13.39
N LYS A 43 0.58 -10.67 14.07
CA LYS A 43 1.75 -11.57 14.22
C LYS A 43 2.50 -11.90 12.92
N ASN A 44 1.89 -11.65 11.74
CA ASN A 44 2.40 -11.97 10.41
C ASN A 44 2.71 -10.74 9.55
N GLY A 45 2.95 -9.57 10.14
CA GLY A 45 3.23 -8.35 9.38
C GLY A 45 2.03 -7.79 8.62
N VAL A 46 0.81 -8.08 9.08
CA VAL A 46 -0.43 -7.58 8.51
C VAL A 46 -0.87 -6.32 9.24
N VAL A 47 -1.26 -5.29 8.50
CA VAL A 47 -1.81 -4.04 9.01
C VAL A 47 -3.03 -3.67 8.19
N ASP A 48 -4.13 -3.36 8.86
CA ASP A 48 -5.40 -3.00 8.22
C ASP A 48 -5.86 -4.04 7.18
N GLY A 49 -5.63 -5.33 7.46
CA GLY A 49 -5.98 -6.42 6.57
C GLY A 49 -5.10 -6.58 5.33
N ILE A 50 -3.93 -5.91 5.30
CA ILE A 50 -2.97 -6.01 4.20
C ILE A 50 -1.60 -6.42 4.74
N HIS A 51 -0.98 -7.40 4.10
CA HIS A 51 0.37 -7.82 4.42
C HIS A 51 1.39 -6.79 3.90
N LEU A 52 2.18 -6.21 4.81
CA LEU A 52 3.01 -5.03 4.54
C LEU A 52 4.04 -5.20 3.43
N SER A 53 4.67 -6.35 3.36
CA SER A 53 5.77 -6.55 2.39
C SER A 53 5.30 -6.96 1.00
N THR A 54 4.08 -7.50 0.86
CA THR A 54 3.58 -8.00 -0.43
C THR A 54 2.33 -7.28 -0.94
N GLY A 55 1.65 -6.50 -0.09
CA GLY A 55 0.38 -5.88 -0.45
C GLY A 55 -0.80 -6.85 -0.57
N LEU A 56 -0.61 -8.13 -0.25
CA LEU A 56 -1.66 -9.13 -0.30
C LEU A 56 -2.65 -8.95 0.85
N LYS A 57 -3.92 -9.21 0.59
CA LYS A 57 -4.98 -9.17 1.61
C LYS A 57 -4.77 -10.27 2.65
N ASP A 58 -5.07 -9.96 3.90
CA ASP A 58 -5.10 -10.97 4.95
C ASP A 58 -6.24 -11.96 4.71
N GLY A 59 -5.98 -13.22 4.99
CA GLY A 59 -6.96 -14.29 4.81
C GLY A 59 -6.35 -15.68 4.90
N GLU A 60 -7.22 -16.67 4.95
CA GLU A 60 -6.80 -18.08 4.94
C GLU A 60 -6.02 -18.38 3.65
N GLY A 61 -4.83 -18.98 3.79
CA GLY A 61 -3.94 -19.27 2.67
C GLY A 61 -2.94 -18.17 2.31
N LEU A 62 -2.97 -16.98 2.95
CA LEU A 62 -2.04 -15.89 2.68
C LEU A 62 -0.58 -16.35 2.68
N MET A 63 -0.14 -17.03 3.74
CA MET A 63 1.26 -17.46 3.86
C MET A 63 1.64 -18.50 2.81
N THR A 64 0.69 -19.36 2.42
CA THR A 64 0.89 -20.33 1.34
C THR A 64 1.09 -19.61 0.01
N VAL A 65 0.29 -18.58 -0.28
CA VAL A 65 0.44 -17.76 -1.49
C VAL A 65 1.78 -16.99 -1.46
N ILE A 66 2.14 -16.38 -0.35
CA ILE A 66 3.45 -15.71 -0.22
C ILE A 66 4.58 -16.69 -0.53
N THR A 67 4.59 -17.84 0.11
CA THR A 67 5.69 -18.82 -0.03
C THR A 67 5.83 -19.33 -1.45
N HIS A 68 4.72 -19.62 -2.13
CA HIS A 68 4.75 -20.29 -3.43
C HIS A 68 4.67 -19.34 -4.63
N CYS A 69 4.02 -18.18 -4.48
CA CYS A 69 3.78 -17.30 -5.63
C CYS A 69 4.77 -16.13 -5.70
N THR A 70 5.38 -15.71 -4.58
CA THR A 70 6.28 -14.56 -4.58
C THR A 70 7.77 -14.93 -4.68
N ALA A 71 8.08 -16.20 -4.87
CA ALA A 71 9.44 -16.68 -5.03
C ALA A 71 10.07 -16.26 -6.38
N CYS A 72 9.27 -16.10 -7.44
CA CYS A 72 9.76 -15.85 -8.79
C CYS A 72 9.40 -14.44 -9.30
N HIS A 73 8.33 -13.83 -8.82
CA HIS A 73 7.87 -12.50 -9.26
C HIS A 73 7.16 -11.75 -8.12
N SER A 74 6.86 -10.46 -8.32
CA SER A 74 6.19 -9.67 -7.29
C SER A 74 4.74 -10.09 -7.08
N ALA A 75 4.21 -9.87 -5.88
CA ALA A 75 2.82 -10.09 -5.55
C ALA A 75 1.86 -9.20 -6.37
N ASP A 76 2.32 -8.07 -6.89
CA ASP A 76 1.50 -7.17 -7.73
C ASP A 76 0.98 -7.88 -8.96
N LEU A 77 1.79 -8.77 -9.56
CA LEU A 77 1.36 -9.57 -10.69
C LEU A 77 0.18 -10.48 -10.33
N VAL A 78 0.21 -11.04 -9.12
CA VAL A 78 -0.89 -11.88 -8.59
C VAL A 78 -2.14 -11.03 -8.33
N ILE A 79 -1.98 -9.87 -7.68
CA ILE A 79 -3.06 -8.95 -7.32
C ILE A 79 -3.81 -8.42 -8.55
N GLN A 80 -3.07 -8.14 -9.62
CA GLN A 80 -3.62 -7.61 -10.87
C GLN A 80 -4.39 -8.67 -11.68
N ASN A 81 -3.97 -9.93 -11.60
CA ASN A 81 -4.57 -11.04 -12.33
C ASN A 81 -5.76 -11.64 -11.57
N ARG A 82 -6.95 -11.10 -11.85
CA ARG A 82 -8.21 -11.54 -11.24
C ARG A 82 -8.87 -12.59 -12.15
N MET A 83 -8.72 -13.85 -11.79
CA MET A 83 -9.17 -14.97 -12.62
C MET A 83 -10.21 -15.83 -11.91
N THR A 84 -10.96 -16.62 -12.69
CA THR A 84 -11.80 -17.69 -12.15
C THR A 84 -10.95 -18.84 -11.61
N LYS A 85 -11.55 -19.73 -10.85
CA LYS A 85 -10.89 -20.92 -10.30
C LYS A 85 -10.25 -21.78 -11.39
N GLU A 86 -10.99 -22.00 -12.47
CA GLU A 86 -10.55 -22.77 -13.63
C GLU A 86 -9.34 -22.11 -14.31
N ARG A 87 -9.41 -20.80 -14.48
CA ARG A 87 -8.33 -20.04 -15.11
C ARG A 87 -7.07 -20.04 -14.27
N TRP A 88 -7.18 -19.90 -12.93
CA TRP A 88 -6.05 -20.02 -12.02
C TRP A 88 -5.40 -21.41 -12.12
N ASN A 89 -6.19 -22.48 -12.09
CA ASN A 89 -5.65 -23.83 -12.24
C ASN A 89 -4.94 -24.03 -13.58
N ALA A 90 -5.51 -23.51 -14.68
CA ALA A 90 -4.88 -23.58 -15.99
C ALA A 90 -3.55 -22.77 -16.04
N THR A 91 -3.51 -21.60 -15.41
CA THR A 91 -2.31 -20.77 -15.33
C THR A 91 -1.21 -21.41 -14.49
N ILE A 92 -1.56 -22.01 -13.34
CA ILE A 92 -0.62 -22.76 -12.51
C ILE A 92 -0.02 -23.93 -13.29
N ARG A 93 -0.84 -24.70 -13.99
CA ARG A 93 -0.36 -25.81 -14.82
C ARG A 93 0.59 -25.31 -15.91
N TRP A 94 0.23 -24.24 -16.60
CA TRP A 94 1.11 -23.62 -17.60
C TRP A 94 2.45 -23.19 -16.99
N MET A 95 2.45 -22.60 -15.79
CA MET A 95 3.69 -22.23 -15.09
C MET A 95 4.53 -23.48 -14.71
N GLN A 96 3.88 -24.56 -14.32
CA GLN A 96 4.58 -25.83 -14.04
C GLN A 96 5.22 -26.43 -15.30
N GLU A 97 4.53 -26.35 -16.43
CA GLU A 97 4.99 -26.90 -17.70
C GLU A 97 6.06 -26.05 -18.39
N THR A 98 6.03 -24.73 -18.21
CA THR A 98 6.84 -23.81 -19.01
C THR A 98 7.76 -22.87 -18.23
N GLN A 99 7.50 -22.66 -16.93
CA GLN A 99 8.21 -21.70 -16.08
C GLN A 99 8.91 -22.35 -14.88
N ASN A 100 9.04 -23.67 -14.89
CA ASN A 100 9.66 -24.44 -13.83
C ASN A 100 9.03 -24.25 -12.44
N LEU A 101 7.74 -23.92 -12.36
CA LEU A 101 7.03 -23.94 -11.11
C LEU A 101 6.95 -25.41 -10.63
N TRP A 102 7.35 -25.65 -9.41
CA TRP A 102 7.28 -26.98 -8.79
C TRP A 102 5.85 -27.44 -8.57
N ASP A 103 5.66 -28.74 -8.33
CA ASP A 103 4.36 -29.27 -7.95
C ASP A 103 3.93 -28.68 -6.59
N LEU A 104 2.76 -28.08 -6.55
CA LEU A 104 2.20 -27.45 -5.36
C LEU A 104 1.43 -28.46 -4.47
N GLY A 105 1.13 -29.65 -4.97
CA GLY A 105 0.38 -30.66 -4.24
C GLY A 105 -0.93 -30.11 -3.65
N ASP A 106 -1.19 -30.40 -2.37
CA ASP A 106 -2.40 -29.94 -1.66
C ASP A 106 -2.46 -28.40 -1.50
N ASN A 107 -1.31 -27.73 -1.56
CA ASN A 107 -1.26 -26.27 -1.47
C ASN A 107 -1.92 -25.57 -2.67
N GLN A 108 -2.01 -26.23 -3.84
CA GLN A 108 -2.65 -25.63 -5.01
C GLN A 108 -4.10 -25.25 -4.72
N ARG A 109 -4.85 -26.10 -4.03
CA ARG A 109 -6.23 -25.81 -3.66
C ARG A 109 -6.31 -24.60 -2.72
N VAL A 110 -5.47 -24.56 -1.70
CA VAL A 110 -5.42 -23.45 -0.73
C VAL A 110 -5.09 -22.13 -1.43
N ILE A 111 -4.11 -22.14 -2.33
CA ILE A 111 -3.71 -20.98 -3.12
C ILE A 111 -4.87 -20.50 -4.00
N VAL A 112 -5.49 -21.38 -4.75
CA VAL A 112 -6.58 -21.01 -5.67
C VAL A 112 -7.80 -20.50 -4.91
N ASP A 113 -8.16 -21.14 -3.80
CA ASP A 113 -9.29 -20.71 -2.95
C ASP A 113 -9.01 -19.31 -2.35
N TYR A 114 -7.79 -19.04 -1.86
CA TYR A 114 -7.37 -17.71 -1.43
C TYR A 114 -7.50 -16.66 -2.55
N LEU A 115 -7.02 -16.97 -3.74
CA LEU A 115 -6.99 -16.04 -4.87
C LEU A 115 -8.41 -15.68 -5.36
N VAL A 116 -9.30 -16.65 -5.49
CA VAL A 116 -10.67 -16.36 -5.94
C VAL A 116 -11.50 -15.64 -4.88
N THR A 117 -11.20 -15.87 -3.60
CA THR A 117 -11.89 -15.20 -2.49
C THR A 117 -11.45 -13.75 -2.36
N ASN A 118 -10.15 -13.49 -2.37
CA ASN A 118 -9.61 -12.15 -2.12
C ASN A 118 -9.50 -11.29 -3.37
N TYR A 119 -9.36 -11.90 -4.54
CA TYR A 119 -9.19 -11.24 -5.84
C TYR A 119 -10.17 -11.79 -6.88
N PRO A 120 -11.48 -11.67 -6.66
CA PRO A 120 -12.48 -12.17 -7.60
C PRO A 120 -12.42 -11.43 -8.94
N VAL A 121 -12.92 -12.08 -9.99
CA VAL A 121 -13.05 -11.48 -11.31
C VAL A 121 -13.91 -10.22 -11.25
N ILE A 122 -13.38 -9.12 -11.75
CA ILE A 122 -14.15 -7.89 -11.92
C ILE A 122 -14.76 -7.94 -13.32
N LYS A 123 -16.09 -7.89 -13.41
CA LYS A 123 -16.78 -7.69 -14.68
C LYS A 123 -16.47 -6.27 -15.15
N LYS A 124 -15.43 -6.08 -15.96
CA LYS A 124 -15.26 -4.86 -16.71
C LYS A 124 -16.35 -4.80 -17.77
N GLY A 125 -17.22 -3.81 -17.70
CA GLY A 125 -18.13 -3.49 -18.80
C GLY A 125 -17.31 -3.28 -20.08
N ARG A 126 -17.91 -3.57 -21.25
CA ARG A 126 -17.33 -3.16 -22.52
C ARG A 126 -17.15 -1.64 -22.44
N ARG A 127 -16.01 -1.11 -22.90
CA ARG A 127 -15.88 0.34 -23.11
C ARG A 127 -17.09 0.80 -23.90
N GLU A 128 -17.73 1.89 -23.48
CA GLU A 128 -18.70 2.57 -24.32
C GLU A 128 -18.05 2.86 -25.66
N ASN A 129 -18.81 2.63 -26.74
CA ASN A 129 -18.33 3.02 -28.05
C ASN A 129 -18.08 4.52 -28.01
N LEU A 130 -16.94 4.96 -28.50
CA LEU A 130 -16.65 6.36 -28.68
C LEU A 130 -17.66 6.91 -29.66
N SER A 131 -18.66 7.65 -29.19
CA SER A 131 -19.60 8.42 -29.96
C SER A 131 -19.12 9.87 -30.01
N ASP A 132 -19.41 10.56 -31.11
CA ASP A 132 -19.13 11.99 -31.28
C ASP A 132 -17.64 12.40 -31.28
N ILE A 133 -16.78 11.55 -31.82
CA ILE A 133 -15.38 11.87 -32.03
C ILE A 133 -15.26 12.84 -33.17
N GLN A 134 -14.85 14.09 -32.88
CA GLN A 134 -14.38 15.00 -33.90
C GLN A 134 -12.95 14.64 -34.28
N TRP A 135 -12.77 14.04 -35.45
CA TRP A 135 -11.45 13.78 -36.00
C TRP A 135 -10.83 15.09 -36.49
N TYR A 136 -9.57 15.29 -36.10
CA TYR A 136 -8.79 16.39 -36.69
C TYR A 136 -8.25 15.96 -38.05
N GLU A 137 -8.16 16.91 -38.97
CA GLU A 137 -7.52 16.67 -40.25
C GLU A 137 -6.00 16.71 -40.08
N LEU A 138 -5.31 15.74 -40.67
CA LEU A 138 -3.86 15.73 -40.72
C LEU A 138 -3.40 16.75 -41.78
N GLU A 139 -2.66 17.76 -41.33
CA GLU A 139 -1.97 18.65 -42.27
C GLU A 139 -0.82 17.84 -42.94
N ASN A 140 -0.82 17.78 -44.28
CA ASN A 140 0.20 17.15 -45.11
C ASN A 140 1.38 18.10 -45.33
#